data_3fe11451e46484d81bf85f330bd4df76
#
_entry.id   3fe11451e46484d81bf85f330bd4df76
#
_cell.length_a   1.000
_cell.length_b   1.000
_cell.length_c   1.000
_cell.angle_alpha   90.00
_cell.angle_beta   90.00
_cell.angle_gamma   90.00
#
_symmetry.space_group_name_H-M   'P 1'
#
loop_
_entity.id
_entity.type
_entity.pdbx_description
1 polymer ?
#
loop_
_entity_poly.entity_id
_entity_poly.type
_entity_poly.pdbx_seq_one_letter_code
_entity_poly.pdbx_strand_id
1 'polypeptide(L)'
;EIAQCLVGSEMCIRDRPYNEQILKDALLANISQFLLELGTGFAYIGKEYRLQIGQKEKFIDLLFYNLNLSCYVVIEVKIGEFDFQDLGQLSGYVVACNHILRKEGRDNPTIGLLICRQKDSMLAQYALEGSNLPLGISEYDLEKLYPEKVEGTIPTIEEIEARLGENLNGEQSEL
;
A
#
# COMPACT_ATOMS: atom_id res chain seq x y z
N GLU A 1 20.07 -18.49 31.58
CA GLU A 1 19.12 -18.93 30.52
C GLU A 1 17.99 -17.92 30.24
N ILE A 2 17.59 -17.08 31.22
CA ILE A 2 16.52 -16.09 31.07
C ILE A 2 16.97 -14.84 30.27
N ALA A 3 18.26 -14.49 30.35
CA ALA A 3 18.81 -13.30 29.68
C ALA A 3 18.95 -13.47 28.14
N GLN A 4 19.07 -14.67 27.62
CA GLN A 4 19.16 -14.95 26.18
C GLN A 4 17.82 -14.83 25.43
N CYS A 5 16.69 -15.06 26.11
CA CYS A 5 15.36 -14.90 25.51
C CYS A 5 14.95 -13.43 25.31
N LEU A 6 15.43 -12.51 26.12
CA LEU A 6 15.09 -11.08 26.02
C LEU A 6 15.83 -10.37 24.90
N VAL A 7 17.06 -10.77 24.59
CA VAL A 7 17.86 -10.18 23.51
C VAL A 7 17.29 -10.56 22.11
N GLY A 8 16.77 -11.78 21.95
CA GLY A 8 16.15 -12.22 20.71
C GLY A 8 14.82 -11.53 20.38
N SER A 9 14.05 -11.12 21.39
CA SER A 9 12.76 -10.47 21.17
C SER A 9 12.88 -8.98 20.82
N GLU A 10 13.90 -8.27 21.30
CA GLU A 10 14.12 -6.86 20.93
C GLU A 10 14.69 -6.71 19.51
N MET A 11 15.51 -7.63 19.04
CA MET A 11 16.01 -7.65 17.67
C MET A 11 14.88 -7.89 16.64
N CYS A 12 13.97 -8.83 16.93
CA CYS A 12 12.80 -9.09 16.07
C CYS A 12 11.82 -7.91 15.96
N ILE A 13 11.76 -7.02 16.96
CA ILE A 13 10.84 -5.87 16.98
C ILE A 13 11.40 -4.70 16.14
N ARG A 14 12.73 -4.55 16.05
CA ARG A 14 13.37 -3.48 15.25
C ARG A 14 13.38 -3.77 13.75
N ASP A 15 13.47 -5.02 13.35
CA ASP A 15 13.59 -5.40 11.94
C ASP A 15 12.23 -5.50 11.22
N ARG A 16 11.13 -5.77 11.93
CA ARG A 16 9.79 -5.87 11.35
C ARG A 16 9.33 -4.60 10.63
N PRO A 17 9.43 -3.38 11.19
CA PRO A 17 8.98 -2.18 10.51
C PRO A 17 9.78 -1.88 9.23
N TYR A 18 11.06 -2.21 9.22
CA TYR A 18 11.92 -1.97 8.07
C TYR A 18 11.60 -2.92 6.91
N ASN A 19 11.40 -4.20 7.20
CA ASN A 19 11.00 -5.21 6.21
C ASN A 19 9.61 -4.94 5.63
N GLU A 20 8.66 -4.53 6.46
CA GLU A 20 7.32 -4.14 6.03
C GLU A 20 7.36 -2.93 5.10
N GLN A 21 8.19 -1.94 5.40
CA GLN A 21 8.31 -0.74 4.55
C GLN A 21 8.92 -1.07 3.19
N ILE A 22 9.96 -1.89 3.11
CA ILE A 22 10.57 -2.32 1.85
C ILE A 22 9.56 -3.09 1.00
N LEU A 23 8.83 -4.02 1.61
CA LEU A 23 7.80 -4.78 0.91
C LEU A 23 6.68 -3.86 0.41
N LYS A 24 6.24 -2.91 1.23
CA LYS A 24 5.25 -1.93 0.84
C LYS A 24 5.73 -1.08 -0.33
N ASP A 25 6.96 -0.61 -0.30
CA ASP A 25 7.56 0.19 -1.37
C ASP A 25 7.64 -0.57 -2.70
N ALA A 26 8.03 -1.84 -2.66
CA ALA A 26 8.05 -2.71 -3.81
C ALA A 26 6.64 -2.96 -4.37
N LEU A 27 5.66 -3.22 -3.51
CA LEU A 27 4.26 -3.37 -3.92
C LEU A 27 3.70 -2.10 -4.56
N LEU A 28 3.96 -0.93 -3.98
CA LEU A 28 3.51 0.34 -4.52
C LEU A 28 4.10 0.61 -5.92
N ALA A 29 5.38 0.29 -6.13
CA ALA A 29 6.03 0.42 -7.42
C ALA A 29 5.39 -0.50 -8.47
N ASN A 30 5.15 -1.77 -8.14
CA ASN A 30 4.53 -2.75 -9.04
C ASN A 30 3.08 -2.43 -9.36
N ILE A 31 2.28 -2.03 -8.37
CA ILE A 31 0.89 -1.63 -8.58
C ILE A 31 0.83 -0.40 -9.49
N SER A 32 1.71 0.57 -9.29
CA SER A 32 1.79 1.76 -10.14
C SER A 32 2.11 1.39 -11.59
N GLN A 33 3.10 0.53 -11.81
CA GLN A 33 3.47 0.06 -13.13
C GLN A 33 2.33 -0.72 -13.78
N PHE A 34 1.72 -1.66 -13.07
CA PHE A 34 0.60 -2.46 -13.54
C PHE A 34 -0.59 -1.59 -13.99
N LEU A 35 -0.96 -0.58 -13.21
CA LEU A 35 -2.05 0.33 -13.56
C LEU A 35 -1.73 1.19 -14.79
N LEU A 36 -0.49 1.60 -14.97
CA LEU A 36 -0.05 2.34 -16.15
C LEU A 36 -0.02 1.46 -17.41
N GLU A 37 0.37 0.20 -17.27
CA GLU A 37 0.41 -0.78 -18.38
C GLU A 37 -0.98 -1.23 -18.84
N LEU A 38 -1.98 -1.24 -17.95
CA LEU A 38 -3.37 -1.57 -18.31
C LEU A 38 -3.97 -0.64 -19.37
N GLY A 39 -3.39 0.52 -19.61
CA GLY A 39 -3.84 1.46 -20.64
C GLY A 39 -5.27 1.98 -20.47
N THR A 40 -5.86 1.82 -19.29
CA THR A 40 -7.27 2.15 -18.99
C THR A 40 -7.47 3.61 -18.58
N GLY A 41 -6.57 4.50 -19.03
CA GLY A 41 -6.66 5.93 -18.77
C GLY A 41 -6.23 6.35 -17.37
N PHE A 42 -5.40 5.58 -16.67
CA PHE A 42 -4.82 5.97 -15.41
C PHE A 42 -3.65 6.92 -15.63
N ALA A 43 -3.72 8.11 -15.04
CA ALA A 43 -2.63 9.07 -14.95
C ALA A 43 -2.09 9.07 -13.51
N TYR A 44 -0.81 8.78 -13.36
CA TYR A 44 -0.15 8.77 -12.06
C TYR A 44 0.06 10.20 -11.56
N ILE A 45 -0.38 10.48 -10.32
CA ILE A 45 -0.20 11.78 -9.66
C ILE A 45 0.93 11.72 -8.64
N GLY A 46 0.96 10.67 -7.80
CA GLY A 46 2.05 10.54 -6.82
C GLY A 46 1.89 9.36 -5.88
N LYS A 47 3.04 8.98 -5.29
CA LYS A 47 3.18 8.06 -4.17
C LYS A 47 3.30 8.87 -2.88
N GLU A 48 2.79 8.33 -1.77
CA GLU A 48 2.77 9.00 -0.47
C GLU A 48 2.28 10.46 -0.59
N TYR A 49 1.16 10.61 -1.32
CA TYR A 49 0.62 11.92 -1.64
C TYR A 49 0.10 12.62 -0.39
N ARG A 50 0.72 13.75 -0.07
CA ARG A 50 0.41 14.53 1.13
C ARG A 50 -0.91 15.27 0.99
N LEU A 51 -1.82 15.04 1.93
CA LEU A 51 -3.04 15.82 2.12
C LEU A 51 -2.98 16.59 3.44
N GLN A 52 -3.29 17.88 3.37
CA GLN A 52 -3.49 18.70 4.56
C GLN A 52 -4.98 18.69 4.93
N ILE A 53 -5.32 18.05 6.05
CA ILE A 53 -6.70 17.96 6.56
C ILE A 53 -6.76 18.72 7.89
N GLY A 54 -7.24 19.96 7.85
CA GLY A 54 -7.16 20.86 9.00
C GLY A 54 -5.69 21.11 9.37
N GLN A 55 -5.34 20.79 10.62
CA GLN A 55 -3.97 20.94 11.12
C GLN A 55 -3.13 19.65 11.02
N LYS A 56 -3.69 18.57 10.46
CA LYS A 56 -3.03 17.28 10.35
C LYS A 56 -2.61 16.98 8.92
N GLU A 57 -1.41 16.45 8.77
CA GLU A 57 -0.95 15.90 7.52
C GLU A 57 -1.29 14.41 7.46
N LYS A 58 -1.75 13.98 6.29
CA LYS A 58 -2.05 12.59 5.97
C LYS A 58 -1.42 12.25 4.63
N PHE A 59 -1.10 10.99 4.42
CA PHE A 59 -0.43 10.50 3.22
C PHE A 59 -1.24 9.37 2.61
N ILE A 60 -1.61 9.55 1.34
CA ILE A 60 -2.24 8.51 0.53
C ILE A 60 -1.13 7.68 -0.09
N ASP A 61 -1.20 6.36 -0.03
CA ASP A 61 -0.18 5.49 -0.59
C ASP A 61 0.06 5.75 -2.07
N LEU A 62 -1.01 5.74 -2.89
CA LEU A 62 -0.96 6.10 -4.31
C LEU A 62 -2.17 6.94 -4.70
N LEU A 63 -1.92 7.99 -5.44
CA LEU A 63 -2.96 8.81 -6.04
C LEU A 63 -2.86 8.79 -7.56
N PHE A 64 -3.97 8.48 -8.22
CA PHE A 64 -4.15 8.51 -9.65
C PHE A 64 -5.32 9.41 -10.05
N TYR A 65 -5.35 9.78 -11.32
CA TYR A 65 -6.52 10.33 -11.97
C TYR A 65 -6.93 9.44 -13.12
N ASN A 66 -8.18 9.04 -13.19
CA ASN A 66 -8.70 8.27 -14.31
C ASN A 66 -9.33 9.21 -15.33
N LEU A 67 -8.71 9.30 -16.50
CA LEU A 67 -9.12 10.19 -17.59
C LEU A 67 -10.48 9.79 -18.18
N ASN A 68 -10.78 8.49 -18.26
CA ASN A 68 -12.03 8.01 -18.83
C ASN A 68 -13.22 8.27 -17.92
N LEU A 69 -13.02 8.15 -16.60
CA LEU A 69 -14.04 8.38 -15.59
C LEU A 69 -14.02 9.83 -15.09
N SER A 70 -13.02 10.62 -15.46
CA SER A 70 -12.82 11.99 -14.98
C SER A 70 -12.89 12.08 -13.46
N CYS A 71 -12.14 11.26 -12.75
CA CYS A 71 -12.13 11.21 -11.29
C CYS A 71 -10.77 10.88 -10.70
N TYR A 72 -10.55 11.32 -9.47
CA TYR A 72 -9.41 10.87 -8.67
C TYR A 72 -9.62 9.42 -8.21
N VAL A 73 -8.54 8.67 -8.14
CA VAL A 73 -8.51 7.30 -7.62
C VAL A 73 -7.48 7.23 -6.51
N VAL A 74 -7.98 7.03 -5.30
CA VAL A 74 -7.17 6.84 -4.08
C VAL A 74 -6.91 5.36 -3.92
N ILE A 75 -5.65 4.96 -3.80
CA ILE A 75 -5.26 3.58 -3.58
C ILE A 75 -4.50 3.49 -2.26
N GLU A 76 -4.97 2.63 -1.39
CA GLU A 76 -4.31 2.21 -0.16
C GLU A 76 -3.86 0.75 -0.29
N VAL A 77 -2.63 0.48 0.12
CA VAL A 77 -2.03 -0.85 0.03
C VAL A 77 -1.76 -1.38 1.42
N LYS A 78 -2.33 -2.54 1.71
CA LYS A 78 -2.11 -3.26 2.97
C LYS A 78 -1.32 -4.54 2.72
N ILE A 79 -0.24 -4.72 3.47
CA ILE A 79 0.62 -5.91 3.36
C ILE A 79 -0.07 -7.16 3.92
N GLY A 80 -0.94 -7.00 4.92
CA GLY A 80 -1.65 -8.08 5.60
C GLY A 80 -3.07 -8.33 5.10
N GLU A 81 -3.85 -8.94 5.96
CA GLU A 81 -5.27 -9.20 5.75
C GLU A 81 -6.09 -7.91 5.92
N PHE A 82 -7.21 -7.85 5.19
CA PHE A 82 -8.18 -6.76 5.30
C PHE A 82 -8.88 -6.76 6.66
N ASP A 83 -9.07 -5.56 7.22
CA ASP A 83 -9.92 -5.32 8.39
C ASP A 83 -10.77 -4.05 8.19
N PHE A 84 -11.87 -3.91 8.93
CA PHE A 84 -12.77 -2.75 8.88
C PHE A 84 -12.07 -1.39 9.07
N GLN A 85 -11.01 -1.34 9.88
CA GLN A 85 -10.23 -0.12 10.11
C GLN A 85 -9.61 0.42 8.81
N ASP A 86 -9.19 -0.46 7.91
CA ASP A 86 -8.55 -0.08 6.65
C ASP A 86 -9.52 0.67 5.74
N LEU A 87 -10.79 0.23 5.71
CA LEU A 87 -11.83 0.92 4.95
C LEU A 87 -12.17 2.29 5.54
N GLY A 88 -12.11 2.43 6.87
CA GLY A 88 -12.29 3.71 7.54
C GLY A 88 -11.25 4.74 7.11
N GLN A 89 -9.98 4.36 7.01
CA GLN A 89 -8.91 5.20 6.52
C GLN A 89 -9.12 5.60 5.04
N LEU A 90 -9.37 4.61 4.17
CA LEU A 90 -9.65 4.84 2.76
C LEU A 90 -10.84 5.79 2.55
N SER A 91 -11.94 5.56 3.28
CA SER A 91 -13.12 6.42 3.24
C SER A 91 -12.78 7.88 3.59
N GLY A 92 -11.99 8.08 4.63
CA GLY A 92 -11.51 9.41 5.01
C GLY A 92 -10.72 10.09 3.91
N TYR A 93 -9.86 9.37 3.21
CA TYR A 93 -9.08 9.92 2.09
C TYR A 93 -9.95 10.23 0.86
N VAL A 94 -10.92 9.39 0.53
CA VAL A 94 -11.86 9.64 -0.57
C VAL A 94 -12.65 10.93 -0.31
N VAL A 95 -13.18 11.10 0.89
CA VAL A 95 -13.89 12.33 1.29
C VAL A 95 -12.96 13.54 1.23
N ALA A 96 -11.75 13.43 1.76
CA ALA A 96 -10.78 14.51 1.73
C ALA A 96 -10.40 14.92 0.28
N CYS A 97 -10.18 13.97 -0.61
CA CYS A 97 -9.93 14.24 -2.03
C CYS A 97 -11.12 14.95 -2.70
N ASN A 98 -12.35 14.55 -2.38
CA ASN A 98 -13.54 15.23 -2.89
C ASN A 98 -13.62 16.69 -2.47
N HIS A 99 -13.16 17.04 -1.27
CA HIS A 99 -13.18 18.42 -0.78
C HIS A 99 -11.97 19.25 -1.20
N ILE A 100 -10.79 18.63 -1.32
CA ILE A 100 -9.52 19.34 -1.50
C ILE A 100 -9.08 19.37 -2.97
N LEU A 101 -9.22 18.26 -3.69
CA LEU A 101 -8.68 18.10 -5.04
C LEU A 101 -9.73 18.16 -6.13
N ARG A 102 -10.88 17.56 -5.90
CA ARG A 102 -11.96 17.48 -6.88
C ARG A 102 -12.49 18.88 -7.24
N LYS A 103 -12.69 19.13 -8.52
CA LYS A 103 -13.35 20.33 -9.04
C LYS A 103 -14.76 19.99 -9.49
N GLU A 104 -15.76 20.54 -8.82
CA GLU A 104 -17.15 20.36 -9.22
C GLU A 104 -17.41 20.85 -10.65
N GLY A 105 -18.27 20.14 -11.37
CA GLY A 105 -18.58 20.41 -12.77
C GLY A 105 -17.56 19.88 -13.76
N ARG A 106 -16.35 19.49 -13.30
CA ARG A 106 -15.32 18.84 -14.12
C ARG A 106 -15.12 17.37 -13.73
N ASP A 107 -15.01 17.13 -12.44
CA ASP A 107 -14.62 15.81 -11.93
C ASP A 107 -15.79 15.07 -11.29
N ASN A 108 -15.89 13.80 -11.56
CA ASN A 108 -16.79 12.88 -10.87
C ASN A 108 -16.28 12.59 -9.44
N PRO A 109 -17.13 12.01 -8.57
CA PRO A 109 -16.70 11.62 -7.23
C PRO A 109 -15.46 10.72 -7.23
N THR A 110 -14.56 10.96 -6.29
CA THR A 110 -13.33 10.20 -6.10
C THR A 110 -13.64 8.75 -5.77
N ILE A 111 -12.92 7.82 -6.37
CA ILE A 111 -13.02 6.37 -6.12
C ILE A 111 -11.90 5.97 -5.16
N GLY A 112 -12.20 5.10 -4.21
CA GLY A 112 -11.24 4.48 -3.31
C GLY A 112 -11.03 3.00 -3.64
N LEU A 113 -9.77 2.57 -3.67
CA LEU A 113 -9.39 1.17 -3.86
C LEU A 113 -8.44 0.74 -2.74
N LEU A 114 -8.85 -0.26 -1.98
CA LEU A 114 -7.98 -0.95 -1.03
C LEU A 114 -7.41 -2.20 -1.69
N ILE A 115 -6.10 -2.35 -1.66
CA ILE A 115 -5.40 -3.53 -2.17
C ILE A 115 -4.73 -4.23 -1.00
N CYS A 116 -5.14 -5.46 -0.69
CA CYS A 116 -4.65 -6.24 0.44
C CYS A 116 -4.14 -7.61 -0.01
N ARG A 117 -3.37 -8.27 0.83
CA ARG A 117 -2.86 -9.60 0.55
C ARG A 117 -3.98 -10.65 0.56
N GLN A 118 -4.91 -10.53 1.49
CA GLN A 118 -6.01 -11.46 1.68
C GLN A 118 -7.22 -10.74 2.26
N LYS A 119 -8.41 -11.15 1.87
CA LYS A 119 -9.67 -10.66 2.43
C LYS A 119 -10.63 -11.80 2.71
N ASP A 120 -11.33 -11.74 3.83
CA ASP A 120 -12.54 -12.50 4.03
C ASP A 120 -13.66 -11.88 3.20
N SER A 121 -14.33 -12.69 2.37
CA SER A 121 -15.33 -12.20 1.43
C SER A 121 -16.56 -11.62 2.14
N MET A 122 -16.98 -12.19 3.29
CA MET A 122 -18.12 -11.67 4.05
C MET A 122 -17.75 -10.38 4.77
N LEU A 123 -16.56 -10.32 5.36
CA LEU A 123 -16.06 -9.12 6.03
C LEU A 123 -15.97 -7.94 5.04
N ALA A 124 -15.42 -8.19 3.85
CA ALA A 124 -15.32 -7.20 2.78
C ALA A 124 -16.69 -6.74 2.29
N GLN A 125 -17.62 -7.67 2.11
CA GLN A 125 -19.00 -7.36 1.72
C GLN A 125 -19.68 -6.45 2.74
N TYR A 126 -19.66 -6.81 4.03
CA TYR A 126 -20.31 -6.01 5.08
C TYR A 126 -19.66 -4.63 5.23
N ALA A 127 -18.36 -4.54 5.06
CA ALA A 127 -17.65 -3.27 5.07
C ALA A 127 -18.10 -2.34 3.94
N LEU A 128 -18.26 -2.87 2.73
CA LEU A 128 -18.71 -2.10 1.56
C LEU A 128 -20.19 -1.74 1.63
N GLU A 129 -21.04 -2.63 2.12
CA GLU A 129 -22.49 -2.36 2.32
C GLU A 129 -22.73 -1.22 3.32
N GLY A 130 -21.86 -1.06 4.31
CA GLY A 130 -21.91 0.03 5.28
C GLY A 130 -21.49 1.40 4.74
N SER A 131 -20.97 1.48 3.50
CA SER A 131 -20.44 2.72 2.90
C SER A 131 -21.28 3.16 1.70
N ASN A 132 -21.57 4.47 1.64
CA ASN A 132 -22.16 5.10 0.44
C ASN A 132 -21.14 5.64 -0.54
N LEU A 133 -19.84 5.47 -0.26
CA LEU A 133 -18.75 5.92 -1.11
C LEU A 133 -18.42 4.87 -2.19
N PRO A 134 -17.91 5.29 -3.35
CA PRO A 134 -17.47 4.37 -4.39
C PRO A 134 -16.14 3.73 -3.99
N LEU A 135 -16.20 2.65 -3.23
CA LEU A 135 -15.05 1.93 -2.69
C LEU A 135 -14.96 0.53 -3.28
N GLY A 136 -13.74 0.05 -3.46
CA GLY A 136 -13.43 -1.32 -3.85
C GLY A 136 -12.36 -1.94 -2.97
N ILE A 137 -12.41 -3.26 -2.79
CA ILE A 137 -11.39 -4.04 -2.09
C ILE A 137 -10.93 -5.14 -3.03
N SER A 138 -9.63 -5.17 -3.30
CA SER A 138 -8.99 -6.17 -4.17
C SER A 138 -7.88 -6.90 -3.43
N GLU A 139 -7.69 -8.16 -3.77
CA GLU A 139 -6.53 -8.93 -3.34
C GLU A 139 -5.41 -8.81 -4.38
N TYR A 140 -4.18 -8.75 -3.90
CA TYR A 140 -3.03 -8.93 -4.77
C TYR A 140 -2.46 -10.33 -4.61
N ASP A 141 -2.01 -10.88 -5.72
CA ASP A 141 -1.26 -12.12 -5.76
C ASP A 141 0.18 -11.77 -6.11
N LEU A 142 1.11 -12.02 -5.19
CA LEU A 142 2.52 -11.71 -5.38
C LEU A 142 3.07 -12.43 -6.63
N GLU A 143 2.66 -13.67 -6.89
CA GLU A 143 3.11 -14.42 -8.05
C GLU A 143 2.64 -13.80 -9.37
N LYS A 144 1.48 -13.16 -9.39
CA LYS A 144 0.94 -12.46 -10.57
C LYS A 144 1.47 -11.05 -10.75
N LEU A 145 1.79 -10.37 -9.65
CA LEU A 145 2.42 -9.05 -9.69
C LEU A 145 3.90 -9.12 -10.06
N TYR A 146 4.52 -10.30 -9.91
CA TYR A 146 5.89 -10.60 -10.31
C TYR A 146 5.89 -11.66 -11.42
N PRO A 147 5.54 -11.33 -12.67
CA PRO A 147 5.77 -12.24 -13.77
C PRO A 147 7.28 -12.48 -13.93
N GLU A 148 7.66 -13.69 -14.30
CA GLU A 148 9.06 -14.19 -14.41
C GLU A 148 10.06 -13.26 -15.14
N LYS A 149 9.60 -12.26 -15.85
CA LYS A 149 10.43 -11.24 -16.52
C LYS A 149 11.01 -10.16 -15.60
N VAL A 150 10.62 -10.11 -14.34
CA VAL A 150 11.10 -9.15 -13.34
C VAL A 150 12.08 -9.80 -12.37
N GLU A 151 12.37 -11.09 -12.53
CA GLU A 151 13.45 -11.82 -11.85
C GLU A 151 14.81 -11.15 -12.11
N GLY A 152 15.21 -10.26 -11.28
CA GLY A 152 16.50 -9.55 -11.37
C GLY A 152 16.41 -8.05 -11.08
N THR A 153 15.21 -7.48 -11.04
CA THR A 153 15.04 -6.04 -10.77
C THR A 153 14.45 -5.77 -9.38
N ILE A 154 13.72 -6.73 -8.82
CA ILE A 154 13.15 -6.60 -7.48
C ILE A 154 13.51 -7.87 -6.70
N PRO A 155 14.26 -7.75 -5.58
CA PRO A 155 14.65 -8.91 -4.79
C PRO A 155 13.41 -9.61 -4.20
N THR A 156 13.43 -10.94 -4.17
CA THR A 156 12.42 -11.75 -3.47
C THR A 156 12.44 -11.46 -1.96
N ILE A 157 11.39 -11.84 -1.24
CA ILE A 157 11.34 -11.68 0.22
C ILE A 157 12.55 -12.41 0.85
N GLU A 158 12.90 -13.59 0.37
CA GLU A 158 14.05 -14.38 0.83
C GLU A 158 15.39 -13.70 0.51
N GLU A 159 15.52 -13.03 -0.65
CA GLU A 159 16.71 -12.26 -1.01
C GLU A 159 16.82 -10.97 -0.19
N ILE A 160 15.71 -10.34 0.16
CA ILE A 160 15.68 -9.19 1.06
C ILE A 160 16.10 -9.62 2.46
N GLU A 161 15.57 -10.73 2.97
CA GLU A 161 15.94 -11.30 4.26
C GLU A 161 17.41 -11.73 4.30
N ALA A 162 17.93 -12.35 3.24
CA ALA A 162 19.32 -12.75 3.14
C ALA A 162 20.27 -11.55 3.17
N ARG A 163 20.01 -10.48 2.39
CA ARG A 163 20.79 -9.25 2.37
C ARG A 163 20.81 -8.50 3.71
N LEU A 164 19.70 -8.54 4.44
CA LEU A 164 19.63 -7.96 5.78
C LEU A 164 20.42 -8.77 6.80
N GLY A 165 20.44 -10.09 6.66
CA GLY A 165 21.26 -10.98 7.49
C GLY A 165 22.79 -10.80 7.27
N GLU A 166 23.20 -10.52 6.05
CA GLU A 166 24.61 -10.26 5.71
C GLU A 166 25.13 -8.93 6.23
N ASN A 167 24.30 -7.87 6.20
CA ASN A 167 24.69 -6.55 6.72
C ASN A 167 24.88 -6.54 8.25
N LEU A 168 24.16 -7.39 8.98
CA LEU A 168 24.31 -7.53 10.43
C LEU A 168 25.60 -8.28 10.83
N ASN A 169 26.14 -9.11 9.94
CA ASN A 169 27.39 -9.85 10.19
C ASN A 169 28.65 -9.09 9.71
N GLY A 170 28.51 -8.08 8.86
CA GLY A 170 29.63 -7.30 8.32
C GLY A 170 30.20 -6.23 9.28
N GLU A 171 29.41 -5.75 10.25
CA GLU A 171 29.86 -4.73 11.20
C GLU A 171 30.59 -5.29 12.44
N GLN A 172 30.70 -6.60 12.58
CA GLN A 172 31.41 -7.22 13.71
C GLN A 172 32.86 -7.64 13.40
N SER A 173 33.38 -7.38 12.20
CA SER A 173 34.74 -7.78 11.82
C SER A 173 35.78 -6.64 11.77
N GLU A 174 35.41 -5.42 12.17
CA GLU A 174 36.36 -4.29 12.31
C GLU A 174 36.37 -3.72 13.75
N LEU A 175 36.83 -4.51 14.71
CA LEU A 175 37.33 -4.03 16.00
C LEU A 175 38.50 -4.91 16.46
#